data_1bf2aab06a1e07d2e30043207e278206
#
_entry.id   1bf2aab06a1e07d2e30043207e278206
#
_cell.length_a   1.000
_cell.length_b   1.000
_cell.length_c   1.000
_cell.angle_alpha   90.00
_cell.angle_beta   90.00
_cell.angle_gamma   90.00
#
_symmetry.space_group_name_H-M   'P 1'
#
loop_
_entity.id
_entity.type
_entity.pdbx_description
1 polymer ?
#
loop_
_entity_poly.entity_id
_entity_poly.type
_entity_poly.pdbx_seq_one_letter_code
_entity_poly.pdbx_strand_id
1 'polypeptide(L)'
;MKRIAASALFSAELLERLRRLGGRIRDARVHRRLRQVDLAAKAGLSRSTIEAIERGEPATSLGAYAHVLWVMGQDREIDLLADPGLDRQGIALSFSSVDKRVRPRTRLDNDF
;
A
#
# COMPACT_ATOMS: atom_id res chain seq x y z
N MET A 1 -22.15 14.99 13.34
CA MET A 1 -20.89 14.50 13.63
C MET A 1 -19.83 15.02 12.74
N LYS A 2 -18.70 15.41 13.31
CA LYS A 2 -17.71 15.95 12.52
C LYS A 2 -16.79 14.93 12.00
N ARG A 3 -16.47 14.99 10.75
CA ARG A 3 -15.58 14.07 10.16
C ARG A 3 -14.20 14.61 10.22
N ILE A 4 -13.22 13.83 10.58
CA ILE A 4 -11.83 14.21 10.59
C ILE A 4 -11.23 13.84 9.25
N ALA A 5 -10.59 14.79 8.60
CA ALA A 5 -9.95 14.51 7.33
C ALA A 5 -8.87 13.43 7.53
N ALA A 6 -8.77 12.50 6.59
CA ALA A 6 -7.78 11.44 6.69
C ALA A 6 -6.38 12.00 6.88
N SER A 7 -6.07 13.08 6.18
CA SER A 7 -4.74 13.68 6.28
C SER A 7 -4.42 14.18 7.69
N ALA A 8 -5.43 14.45 8.51
CA ALA A 8 -5.18 14.91 9.87
C ALA A 8 -4.82 13.77 10.80
N LEU A 9 -5.04 12.51 10.38
CA LEU A 9 -4.76 11.35 11.19
C LEU A 9 -3.41 10.73 10.90
N PHE A 10 -2.76 11.14 9.83
CA PHE A 10 -1.52 10.51 9.40
C PHE A 10 -0.35 11.46 9.48
N SER A 11 0.84 10.92 9.71
CA SER A 11 2.04 11.75 9.79
C SER A 11 2.36 12.36 8.43
N ALA A 12 3.00 13.52 8.44
CA ALA A 12 3.43 14.16 7.21
C ALA A 12 4.37 13.27 6.43
N GLU A 13 5.20 12.50 7.12
CA GLU A 13 6.13 11.60 6.48
C GLU A 13 5.40 10.52 5.70
N LEU A 14 4.39 9.92 6.30
CA LEU A 14 3.61 8.89 5.62
C LEU A 14 2.86 9.48 4.44
N LEU A 15 2.26 10.66 4.61
CA LEU A 15 1.54 11.30 3.52
C LEU A 15 2.46 11.57 2.34
N GLU A 16 3.69 11.95 2.60
CA GLU A 16 4.64 12.17 1.52
C GLU A 16 5.01 10.88 0.80
N ARG A 17 5.14 9.77 1.53
CA ARG A 17 5.39 8.48 0.92
C ARG A 17 4.23 8.05 0.02
N LEU A 18 3.01 8.32 0.45
CA LEU A 18 1.83 7.98 -0.34
C LEU A 18 1.75 8.86 -1.59
N ARG A 19 2.13 10.13 -1.48
CA ARG A 19 2.16 11.01 -2.65
C ARG A 19 3.18 10.51 -3.66
N ARG A 20 4.32 10.03 -3.21
CA ARG A 20 5.33 9.48 -4.11
C ARG A 20 4.83 8.21 -4.78
N LEU A 21 4.12 7.37 -4.04
CA LEU A 21 3.52 6.17 -4.63
C LEU A 21 2.52 6.57 -5.71
N GLY A 22 1.63 7.52 -5.39
CA GLY A 22 0.65 8.00 -6.35
C GLY A 22 1.29 8.56 -7.61
N GLY A 23 2.38 9.32 -7.43
CA GLY A 23 3.13 9.88 -8.56
C GLY A 23 3.75 8.80 -9.43
N ARG A 24 4.26 7.73 -8.83
CA ARG A 24 4.81 6.60 -9.58
C ARG A 24 3.73 5.86 -10.35
N ILE A 25 2.56 5.74 -9.76
CA ILE A 25 1.43 5.12 -10.44
C ILE A 25 1.03 5.98 -11.64
N ARG A 26 1.01 7.30 -11.46
CA ARG A 26 0.71 8.20 -12.54
C ARG A 26 1.75 8.06 -13.66
N ASP A 27 3.02 8.01 -13.32
CA ASP A 27 4.08 7.87 -14.30
C ASP A 27 3.94 6.55 -15.07
N ALA A 28 3.62 5.48 -14.36
CA ALA A 28 3.42 4.18 -15.00
C ALA A 28 2.26 4.22 -15.98
N ARG A 29 1.21 4.93 -15.62
CA ARG A 29 0.05 5.10 -16.50
C ARG A 29 0.44 5.89 -17.75
N VAL A 30 1.14 7.00 -17.54
CA VAL A 30 1.54 7.87 -18.67
C VAL A 30 2.50 7.13 -19.60
N HIS A 31 3.42 6.34 -19.08
CA HIS A 31 4.32 5.54 -19.89
C HIS A 31 3.57 4.54 -20.77
N ARG A 32 2.40 4.13 -20.35
CA ARG A 32 1.57 3.20 -21.11
C ARG A 32 0.58 3.93 -22.02
N ARG A 33 0.72 5.27 -22.07
CA ARG A 33 -0.14 6.11 -22.91
C ARG A 33 -1.62 5.97 -22.61
N LEU A 34 -1.93 5.81 -21.33
CA LEU A 34 -3.31 5.70 -20.88
C LEU A 34 -3.73 7.02 -20.24
N ARG A 35 -4.94 7.46 -20.54
CA ARG A 35 -5.53 8.57 -19.82
C ARG A 35 -6.12 8.03 -18.53
N GLN A 36 -6.44 8.89 -17.59
CA GLN A 36 -7.08 8.45 -16.35
C GLN A 36 -8.37 7.69 -16.63
N VAL A 37 -9.16 8.13 -17.58
CA VAL A 37 -10.40 7.43 -17.93
C VAL A 37 -10.12 6.04 -18.50
N ASP A 38 -9.01 5.87 -19.22
CA ASP A 38 -8.66 4.58 -19.78
C ASP A 38 -8.28 3.60 -18.67
N LEU A 39 -7.48 4.06 -17.73
CA LEU A 39 -7.08 3.23 -16.62
C LEU A 39 -8.30 2.89 -15.75
N ALA A 40 -9.17 3.86 -15.54
CA ALA A 40 -10.38 3.64 -14.77
C ALA A 40 -11.24 2.55 -15.40
N ALA A 41 -11.40 2.61 -16.71
CA ALA A 41 -12.18 1.59 -17.43
C ALA A 41 -11.54 0.22 -17.28
N LYS A 42 -10.23 0.13 -17.44
CA LYS A 42 -9.54 -1.14 -17.33
C LYS A 42 -9.61 -1.72 -15.93
N ALA A 43 -9.59 -0.87 -14.95
CA ALA A 43 -9.60 -1.31 -13.56
C ALA A 43 -11.01 -1.48 -13.00
N GLY A 44 -12.02 -1.05 -13.73
CA GLY A 44 -13.38 -1.10 -13.21
C GLY A 44 -13.59 -0.15 -12.03
N LEU A 45 -12.86 0.97 -12.04
CA LEU A 45 -12.95 1.97 -10.98
C LEU A 45 -13.40 3.30 -11.59
N SER A 46 -13.85 4.22 -10.76
CA SER A 46 -14.22 5.52 -11.26
C SER A 46 -12.99 6.35 -11.54
N ARG A 47 -13.12 7.33 -12.40
CA ARG A 47 -12.02 8.24 -12.67
C ARG A 47 -11.60 8.98 -11.40
N SER A 48 -12.55 9.34 -10.54
CA SER A 48 -12.22 10.04 -9.31
C SER A 48 -11.38 9.17 -8.38
N THR A 49 -11.57 7.86 -8.41
CA THR A 49 -10.74 6.95 -7.64
C THR A 49 -9.31 6.94 -8.20
N ILE A 50 -9.17 6.95 -9.52
CA ILE A 50 -7.83 7.02 -10.13
C ILE A 50 -7.17 8.34 -9.74
N GLU A 51 -7.90 9.43 -9.76
CA GLU A 51 -7.34 10.71 -9.35
C GLU A 51 -6.88 10.68 -7.90
N ALA A 52 -7.67 10.07 -7.03
CA ALA A 52 -7.32 9.96 -5.63
C ALA A 52 -6.07 9.12 -5.43
N ILE A 53 -5.96 8.01 -6.14
CA ILE A 53 -4.78 7.14 -6.09
C ILE A 53 -3.54 7.92 -6.53
N GLU A 54 -3.65 8.67 -7.60
CA GLU A 54 -2.49 9.40 -8.13
C GLU A 54 -2.09 10.58 -7.25
N ARG A 55 -3.01 11.05 -6.41
CA ARG A 55 -2.67 12.05 -5.42
C ARG A 55 -2.09 11.43 -4.14
N GLY A 56 -2.13 10.11 -4.04
CA GLY A 56 -1.68 9.43 -2.82
C GLY A 56 -2.66 9.54 -1.68
N GLU A 57 -3.95 9.54 -1.99
CA GLU A 57 -4.98 9.74 -0.99
C GLU A 57 -4.99 8.60 0.04
N PRO A 58 -4.77 8.86 1.32
CA PRO A 58 -4.69 7.80 2.33
C PRO A 58 -6.03 7.13 2.62
N ALA A 59 -7.13 7.80 2.31
CA ALA A 59 -8.44 7.22 2.55
C ALA A 59 -8.86 6.23 1.46
N THR A 60 -8.13 6.16 0.35
CA THR A 60 -8.42 5.20 -0.69
C THR A 60 -7.92 3.83 -0.27
N SER A 61 -8.68 2.80 -0.50
CA SER A 61 -8.34 1.48 0.00
C SER A 61 -7.05 0.94 -0.61
N LEU A 62 -6.34 0.13 0.16
CA LEU A 62 -5.18 -0.57 -0.34
C LEU A 62 -5.57 -1.43 -1.53
N GLY A 63 -6.76 -2.04 -1.47
CA GLY A 63 -7.23 -2.88 -2.57
C GLY A 63 -7.33 -2.12 -3.88
N ALA A 64 -7.76 -0.86 -3.84
CA ALA A 64 -7.85 -0.05 -5.06
C ALA A 64 -6.46 0.25 -5.60
N TYR A 65 -5.51 0.60 -4.73
CA TYR A 65 -4.13 0.82 -5.15
C TYR A 65 -3.55 -0.46 -5.76
N ALA A 66 -3.75 -1.57 -5.08
CA ALA A 66 -3.21 -2.85 -5.54
C ALA A 66 -3.82 -3.27 -6.87
N HIS A 67 -5.11 -3.01 -7.04
CA HIS A 67 -5.80 -3.39 -8.27
C HIS A 67 -5.28 -2.61 -9.46
N VAL A 68 -5.03 -1.32 -9.28
CA VAL A 68 -4.48 -0.49 -10.34
C VAL A 68 -3.07 -0.97 -10.71
N LEU A 69 -2.26 -1.31 -9.72
CA LEU A 69 -0.93 -1.86 -9.98
C LEU A 69 -1.03 -3.16 -10.74
N TRP A 70 -1.97 -4.01 -10.36
CA TRP A 70 -2.18 -5.29 -11.03
C TRP A 70 -2.57 -5.11 -12.49
N VAL A 71 -3.48 -4.17 -12.76
CA VAL A 71 -3.92 -3.89 -14.12
C VAL A 71 -2.73 -3.44 -14.98
N MET A 72 -1.76 -2.76 -14.40
CA MET A 72 -0.59 -2.30 -15.12
C MET A 72 0.58 -3.28 -15.06
N GLY A 73 0.38 -4.45 -14.47
CA GLY A 73 1.43 -5.47 -14.40
C GLY A 73 2.51 -5.16 -13.37
N GLN A 74 2.21 -4.33 -12.39
CA GLN A 74 3.18 -3.90 -11.39
C GLN A 74 2.82 -4.33 -9.98
N ASP A 75 2.10 -5.40 -9.85
CA ASP A 75 1.64 -5.86 -8.54
C ASP A 75 2.65 -6.69 -7.77
N ARG A 76 3.75 -7.11 -8.42
CA ARG A 76 4.68 -7.97 -7.74
C ARG A 76 5.33 -7.36 -6.53
N GLU A 77 5.58 -6.06 -6.57
CA GLU A 77 6.22 -5.39 -5.46
C GLU A 77 5.34 -5.30 -4.22
N ILE A 78 4.06 -5.63 -4.35
CA ILE A 78 3.20 -5.71 -3.19
C ILE A 78 3.72 -6.78 -2.23
N ASP A 79 4.34 -7.82 -2.76
CA ASP A 79 4.89 -8.89 -1.94
C ASP A 79 6.06 -8.41 -1.08
N LEU A 80 6.61 -7.24 -1.37
CA LEU A 80 7.70 -6.68 -0.58
C LEU A 80 7.21 -5.86 0.59
N LEU A 81 5.92 -5.53 0.62
CA LEU A 81 5.38 -4.74 1.70
C LEU A 81 5.41 -5.58 2.98
N ALA A 82 6.01 -5.04 4.01
CA ALA A 82 6.16 -5.72 5.30
C ALA A 82 6.92 -7.06 5.19
N ASP A 83 7.72 -7.20 4.13
CA ASP A 83 8.47 -8.44 3.93
C ASP A 83 9.43 -8.66 5.09
N PRO A 84 9.42 -9.85 5.71
CA PRO A 84 10.29 -10.11 6.86
C PRO A 84 11.77 -9.91 6.55
N GLY A 85 12.18 -10.18 5.33
CA GLY A 85 13.57 -10.02 4.94
C GLY A 85 14.01 -8.57 4.88
N LEU A 86 13.07 -7.63 4.76
CA LEU A 86 13.36 -6.23 4.72
C LEU A 86 13.15 -5.55 6.08
N ASP A 87 12.62 -6.29 7.03
CA ASP A 87 12.30 -5.75 8.34
C ASP A 87 13.48 -5.93 9.29
N ARG A 88 14.47 -5.06 9.18
CA ARG A 88 15.67 -5.16 9.99
C ARG A 88 15.40 -5.10 11.46
N GLN A 89 14.49 -4.23 11.86
CA GLN A 89 14.18 -4.07 13.26
C GLN A 89 13.46 -5.31 13.79
N GLY A 90 12.53 -5.85 13.01
CA GLY A 90 11.83 -7.07 13.38
C GLY A 90 12.77 -8.25 13.51
N ILE A 91 13.74 -8.35 12.60
CA ILE A 91 14.73 -9.40 12.66
C ILE A 91 15.55 -9.26 13.95
N ALA A 92 15.98 -8.05 14.28
CA ALA A 92 16.75 -7.81 15.48
C ALA A 92 15.95 -8.13 16.74
N LEU A 93 14.68 -7.77 16.74
CA LEU A 93 13.80 -8.06 17.86
C LEU A 93 13.59 -9.57 18.01
N SER A 94 13.51 -10.26 16.89
CA SER A 94 13.34 -11.70 16.89
C SER A 94 14.54 -12.37 17.54
N PHE A 95 15.76 -11.96 17.21
CA PHE A 95 16.94 -12.53 17.81
C PHE A 95 17.00 -12.22 19.30
N SER A 96 16.63 -11.02 19.67
CA SER A 96 16.63 -10.65 21.05
C SER A 96 15.64 -11.44 21.85
N SER A 97 14.51 -11.79 21.28
CA SER A 97 13.50 -12.50 22.01
C SER A 97 13.71 -13.99 22.05
N VAL A 98 14.68 -14.49 21.35
CA VAL A 98 14.93 -15.89 21.37
C VAL A 98 15.24 -16.34 22.75
N ASP A 99 15.92 -15.53 23.51
CA ASP A 99 16.25 -15.91 24.82
C ASP A 99 15.07 -15.99 25.66
N LYS A 100 14.06 -15.32 25.35
CA LYS A 100 12.95 -15.31 26.16
C LYS A 100 12.09 -16.39 25.89
N ARG A 101 12.30 -17.17 25.14
CA ARG A 101 11.54 -18.24 24.82
C ARG A 101 10.18 -18.05 24.69
N VAL A 102 9.76 -17.55 23.78
CA VAL A 102 8.43 -17.39 23.48
C VAL A 102 7.89 -18.64 23.19
N ARG A 103 6.82 -19.06 23.67
CA ARG A 103 6.33 -20.22 23.42
C ARG A 103 5.77 -20.38 22.21
N PRO A 104 5.91 -21.28 21.59
CA PRO A 104 5.45 -21.58 20.30
C PRO A 104 3.98 -21.65 20.31
N ARG A 105 3.33 -21.33 19.37
CA ARG A 105 2.04 -21.24 19.33
C ARG A 105 1.54 -22.26 18.61
N THR A 106 0.92 -22.83 18.94
CA THR A 106 0.45 -23.88 18.29
C THR A 106 -0.28 -23.56 17.24
N ARG A 107 -0.79 -23.68 16.83
CA ARG A 107 -1.48 -23.42 15.86
C ARG A 107 -1.56 -22.43 15.43
N LEU A 108 -1.62 -22.13 15.08
CA LEU A 108 -1.66 -21.24 14.66
C LEU A 108 -2.27 -20.52 14.36
N ASP A 109 -2.43 -20.40 14.62
CA ASP A 109 -3.11 -19.62 14.63
C ASP A 109 -3.11 -18.83 13.69
N ASN A 110 -3.24 -18.88 13.16
CA ASN A 110 -3.20 -18.30 12.20
C ASN A 110 -4.03 -17.52 11.94
N ASP A 111 -4.51 -17.29 12.43
CA ASP A 111 -5.42 -16.64 12.29
C ASP A 111 -5.12 -15.40 12.24
N PHE A 112 -5.04 -14.93 11.99
CA PHE A 112 -4.82 -13.81 11.76
C PHE A 112 -5.42 -13.38 11.09
#